data_a1cd3e5525af42634eade4bf1b83bbcf
#
_entry.id   a1cd3e5525af42634eade4bf1b83bbcf
#
_cell.length_a   1.000
_cell.length_b   1.000
_cell.length_c   1.000
_cell.angle_alpha   90.00
_cell.angle_beta   90.00
_cell.angle_gamma   90.00
#
_symmetry.space_group_name_H-M   'P 1'
#
loop_
_entity.id
_entity.type
_entity.pdbx_description
1 polymer ?
#
loop_
_entity_poly.entity_id
_entity_poly.type
_entity_poly.pdbx_seq_one_letter_code
_entity_poly.pdbx_strand_id
1 'polypeptide(L)'
;MDSITQIYYSPILEVQFSNLQAKYEVYGDTNLIDISSSKLIEKDAEYSINGSSQNLNSREVLVRHKMADVERQFNLVSESHEFEKLLGFKKPAVIELIIDASDIRFLQSSEIIENFNNTFPKVDVLSNHHPQNYFCLHLLKHSLYNLFRTLQSNSVLEQPENVIQQITQAMPVIEEKIDLKSWIIAFKENCSQIKSYNKDRLLKRFELVLKFFTLTEIDKKFRYADNTRCRLDLEIDIDKQIVEDYFEIKDLTGFLHLDWKFNLHNNGQLSSGEKSKFNLFSRFHSVKKNASLLNKDLSNLIILLDEGDTLFHPEWQRTYLNDFLNGIKIIFKDSKSIQIIMTTHSPFVSSDLPWYSVIKLDKDPESGFTCVDYNNSVPNFAANIHDLFADSFYMENGFVGEFARNKIIKLFDRISTMTKFDNPEEIKKEIDLIGEPFVKNSLNKHFQVQLKDYE
;
A
#
# COMPACT_ATOMS: atom_id res chain seq x y z
N MET A 1 36.31 -1.26 13.09
CA MET A 1 35.58 -1.65 11.82
C MET A 1 34.36 -0.79 11.74
N ASP A 2 34.20 -0.01 10.67
CA ASP A 2 33.00 0.79 10.48
C ASP A 2 31.81 -0.17 10.41
N SER A 3 30.76 0.10 11.15
CA SER A 3 29.57 -0.75 11.16
C SER A 3 28.87 -0.69 9.79
N ILE A 4 28.48 -1.83 9.26
CA ILE A 4 27.70 -1.92 8.03
C ILE A 4 26.25 -2.16 8.42
N THR A 5 25.34 -1.31 7.98
CA THR A 5 23.90 -1.49 8.16
C THR A 5 23.30 -2.12 6.90
N GLN A 6 22.53 -3.19 7.08
CA GLN A 6 21.82 -3.89 6.01
C GLN A 6 20.36 -3.45 6.00
N ILE A 7 19.79 -3.20 4.82
CA ILE A 7 18.38 -2.88 4.63
C ILE A 7 17.81 -3.91 3.66
N TYR A 8 16.78 -4.65 4.09
CA TYR A 8 16.07 -5.61 3.25
C TYR A 8 14.69 -5.09 2.87
N TYR A 9 14.34 -5.18 1.60
CA TYR A 9 13.04 -4.81 1.04
C TYR A 9 12.53 -5.90 0.10
N SER A 10 11.26 -6.31 0.28
CA SER A 10 10.47 -7.06 -0.70
C SER A 10 9.03 -6.53 -0.71
N PRO A 11 8.41 -6.31 -1.86
CA PRO A 11 6.99 -5.95 -1.96
C PRO A 11 6.08 -7.16 -1.77
N ILE A 12 6.63 -8.38 -1.87
CA ILE A 12 5.91 -9.64 -1.83
C ILE A 12 5.55 -9.99 -0.38
N LEU A 13 4.37 -10.55 -0.21
CA LEU A 13 3.88 -10.99 1.09
C LEU A 13 4.22 -12.46 1.26
N GLU A 14 5.36 -12.74 1.91
CA GLU A 14 5.78 -14.10 2.22
C GLU A 14 5.50 -14.47 3.67
N VAL A 15 4.66 -15.46 3.87
CA VAL A 15 4.29 -15.97 5.21
C VAL A 15 5.44 -16.70 5.90
N GLN A 16 6.53 -17.04 5.19
CA GLN A 16 7.62 -17.88 5.71
C GLN A 16 8.83 -17.11 6.27
N PHE A 17 8.92 -15.80 6.12
CA PHE A 17 10.08 -15.00 6.54
C PHE A 17 10.21 -14.79 8.06
N SER A 18 9.16 -15.05 8.84
CA SER A 18 9.26 -15.11 10.32
C SER A 18 10.36 -16.06 10.80
N ASN A 19 10.69 -17.10 10.01
CA ASN A 19 11.75 -18.03 10.30
C ASN A 19 13.17 -17.54 9.95
N LEU A 20 13.33 -16.54 9.06
CA LEU A 20 14.65 -16.01 8.72
C LEU A 20 15.14 -15.05 9.81
N GLN A 21 14.27 -14.20 10.34
CA GLN A 21 14.65 -13.31 11.43
C GLN A 21 15.01 -14.10 12.69
N ALA A 22 14.29 -15.17 13.01
CA ALA A 22 14.67 -16.09 14.09
C ALA A 22 16.04 -16.74 13.84
N LYS A 23 16.43 -17.01 12.60
CA LYS A 23 17.78 -17.48 12.25
C LYS A 23 18.83 -16.38 12.35
N TYR A 24 18.53 -15.15 11.94
CA TYR A 24 19.46 -14.01 12.05
C TYR A 24 19.62 -13.53 13.50
N GLU A 25 18.55 -13.55 14.30
CA GLU A 25 18.63 -13.28 15.75
C GLU A 25 19.50 -14.33 16.48
N VAL A 26 19.47 -15.59 16.04
CA VAL A 26 20.36 -16.65 16.55
C VAL A 26 21.84 -16.38 16.21
N TYR A 27 22.12 -15.69 15.09
CA TYR A 27 23.49 -15.33 14.70
C TYR A 27 23.92 -13.93 15.20
N GLY A 28 23.06 -13.22 15.94
CA GLY A 28 23.43 -11.96 16.59
C GLY A 28 23.63 -10.76 15.65
N ASP A 29 23.13 -10.82 14.41
CA ASP A 29 23.22 -9.68 13.48
C ASP A 29 22.18 -8.62 13.80
N THR A 30 22.58 -7.67 14.66
CA THR A 30 21.74 -6.53 15.07
C THR A 30 21.66 -5.41 14.03
N ASN A 31 22.33 -5.57 12.88
CA ASN A 31 22.47 -4.50 11.88
C ASN A 31 21.51 -4.61 10.68
N LEU A 32 20.62 -5.60 10.66
CA LEU A 32 19.57 -5.72 9.64
C LEU A 32 18.37 -4.86 9.99
N ILE A 33 17.90 -4.06 9.02
CA ILE A 33 16.64 -3.32 9.05
C ILE A 33 15.74 -3.93 7.97
N ASP A 34 14.72 -4.69 8.38
CA ASP A 34 13.77 -5.31 7.47
C ASP A 34 12.55 -4.40 7.27
N ILE A 35 12.36 -3.92 6.03
CA ILE A 35 11.24 -3.10 5.57
C ILE A 35 10.41 -3.79 4.48
N SER A 36 10.50 -5.12 4.41
CA SER A 36 9.63 -5.93 3.54
C SER A 36 8.15 -5.83 3.94
N SER A 37 7.26 -6.11 3.00
CA SER A 37 5.82 -6.11 3.26
C SER A 37 5.43 -7.08 4.37
N SER A 38 6.00 -8.28 4.39
CA SER A 38 5.75 -9.29 5.41
C SER A 38 6.13 -8.80 6.80
N LYS A 39 7.34 -8.27 6.97
CA LYS A 39 7.81 -7.78 8.28
C LYS A 39 7.08 -6.55 8.77
N LEU A 40 6.79 -5.61 7.86
CA LEU A 40 6.06 -4.41 8.23
C LEU A 40 4.61 -4.73 8.63
N ILE A 41 3.96 -5.72 8.01
CA ILE A 41 2.63 -6.18 8.43
C ILE A 41 2.66 -6.72 9.86
N GLU A 42 3.63 -7.56 10.20
CA GLU A 42 3.82 -8.06 11.57
C GLU A 42 4.02 -6.90 12.55
N LYS A 43 4.98 -6.01 12.26
CA LYS A 43 5.31 -4.87 13.10
C LYS A 43 4.15 -3.88 13.27
N ASP A 44 3.42 -3.58 12.19
CA ASP A 44 2.28 -2.67 12.22
C ASP A 44 1.09 -3.30 12.98
N ALA A 45 0.99 -4.65 13.02
CA ALA A 45 0.04 -5.38 13.83
C ALA A 45 0.39 -5.40 15.32
N GLU A 46 1.68 -5.50 15.66
CA GLU A 46 2.18 -5.50 17.04
C GLU A 46 2.01 -4.16 17.77
N TYR A 47 1.78 -3.06 17.04
CA TYR A 47 1.45 -1.76 17.62
C TYR A 47 0.08 -1.79 18.33
N SER A 48 -0.09 -2.78 19.21
CA SER A 48 -1.21 -2.84 20.13
C SER A 48 -0.93 -1.92 21.30
N ILE A 49 -1.93 -1.19 21.65
CA ILE A 49 -2.02 -0.26 22.76
C ILE A 49 -1.66 -1.01 24.04
N ASN A 50 -0.56 -0.64 24.69
CA ASN A 50 -0.12 -1.12 26.01
C ASN A 50 0.27 -2.61 26.16
N GLY A 51 0.91 -3.22 25.15
CA GLY A 51 1.59 -4.51 25.36
C GLY A 51 0.66 -5.73 25.55
N SER A 52 -0.64 -5.58 25.38
CA SER A 52 -1.56 -6.70 25.28
C SER A 52 -1.67 -7.10 23.80
N SER A 53 -1.21 -8.31 23.46
CA SER A 53 -1.43 -8.92 22.16
C SER A 53 -2.93 -9.09 21.93
N GLN A 54 -3.56 -8.14 21.24
CA GLN A 54 -4.91 -8.36 20.77
C GLN A 54 -4.87 -9.37 19.63
N ASN A 55 -5.72 -10.37 19.67
CA ASN A 55 -5.98 -11.24 18.53
C ASN A 55 -6.73 -10.44 17.44
N LEU A 56 -5.96 -9.65 16.66
CA LEU A 56 -6.51 -8.94 15.51
C LEU A 56 -6.90 -9.95 14.44
N ASN A 57 -8.04 -9.74 13.82
CA ASN A 57 -8.37 -10.50 12.62
C ASN A 57 -7.52 -10.03 11.43
N SER A 58 -7.39 -10.88 10.41
CA SER A 58 -6.54 -10.59 9.24
C SER A 58 -6.91 -9.28 8.52
N ARG A 59 -8.19 -8.88 8.54
CA ARG A 59 -8.64 -7.61 7.94
C ARG A 59 -8.12 -6.41 8.74
N GLU A 60 -8.16 -6.46 10.06
CA GLU A 60 -7.66 -5.37 10.92
C GLU A 60 -6.15 -5.20 10.77
N VAL A 61 -5.40 -6.29 10.67
CA VAL A 61 -3.96 -6.27 10.41
C VAL A 61 -3.65 -5.55 9.09
N LEU A 62 -4.34 -5.93 8.01
CA LEU A 62 -4.15 -5.31 6.70
C LEU A 62 -4.53 -3.83 6.67
N VAL A 63 -5.59 -3.43 7.36
CA VAL A 63 -6.00 -2.02 7.47
C VAL A 63 -4.93 -1.22 8.21
N ARG A 64 -4.41 -1.72 9.33
CA ARG A 64 -3.34 -1.05 10.08
C ARG A 64 -2.07 -0.90 9.24
N HIS A 65 -1.65 -1.96 8.57
CA HIS A 65 -0.48 -1.90 7.68
C HIS A 65 -0.67 -0.85 6.58
N LYS A 66 -1.84 -0.85 5.92
CA LYS A 66 -2.15 0.16 4.91
C LYS A 66 -2.06 1.58 5.46
N MET A 67 -2.57 1.82 6.66
CA MET A 67 -2.50 3.16 7.29
C MET A 67 -1.07 3.53 7.69
N ALA A 68 -0.28 2.58 8.17
CA ALA A 68 1.13 2.81 8.46
C ALA A 68 1.94 3.12 7.18
N ASP A 69 1.62 2.48 6.05
CA ASP A 69 2.21 2.86 4.76
C ASP A 69 1.78 4.28 4.34
N VAL A 70 0.52 4.67 4.55
CA VAL A 70 0.07 6.06 4.29
C VAL A 70 0.79 7.07 5.21
N GLU A 71 1.07 6.73 6.47
CA GLU A 71 1.88 7.57 7.37
C GLU A 71 3.32 7.73 6.84
N ARG A 72 3.96 6.65 6.39
CA ARG A 72 5.29 6.69 5.76
C ARG A 72 5.30 7.57 4.51
N GLN A 73 4.27 7.42 3.67
CA GLN A 73 4.06 8.22 2.46
C GLN A 73 3.84 9.69 2.80
N PHE A 74 3.01 10.00 3.80
CA PHE A 74 2.76 11.37 4.27
C PHE A 74 4.05 12.05 4.75
N ASN A 75 4.89 11.34 5.50
CA ASN A 75 6.19 11.84 5.92
C ASN A 75 7.08 12.17 4.71
N LEU A 76 7.13 11.30 3.69
CA LEU A 76 7.87 11.55 2.47
C LEU A 76 7.33 12.78 1.71
N VAL A 77 6.01 12.90 1.57
CA VAL A 77 5.35 14.05 0.93
C VAL A 77 5.66 15.36 1.64
N SER A 78 5.61 15.34 2.96
CA SER A 78 5.77 16.54 3.80
C SER A 78 7.21 17.03 3.89
N GLU A 79 8.18 16.10 3.86
CA GLU A 79 9.59 16.40 4.11
C GLU A 79 10.43 16.47 2.82
N SER A 80 9.99 15.86 1.72
CA SER A 80 10.76 15.82 0.48
C SER A 80 10.48 17.02 -0.43
N HIS A 81 11.50 17.84 -0.68
CA HIS A 81 11.45 18.90 -1.70
C HIS A 81 11.66 18.37 -3.13
N GLU A 82 12.15 17.13 -3.29
CA GLU A 82 12.46 16.51 -4.58
C GLU A 82 11.49 15.35 -4.92
N PHE A 83 10.26 15.43 -4.40
CA PHE A 83 9.27 14.34 -4.53
C PHE A 83 9.04 13.88 -5.99
N GLU A 84 8.78 14.83 -6.89
CA GLU A 84 8.50 14.52 -8.30
C GLU A 84 9.71 13.92 -9.02
N LYS A 85 10.91 14.38 -8.67
CA LYS A 85 12.17 13.83 -9.18
C LYS A 85 12.42 12.42 -8.67
N LEU A 86 12.02 12.15 -7.41
CA LEU A 86 12.17 10.85 -6.77
C LEU A 86 11.19 9.82 -7.35
N LEU A 87 9.94 10.21 -7.55
CA LEU A 87 8.86 9.29 -7.88
C LEU A 87 8.47 9.29 -9.37
N GLY A 88 8.81 10.35 -10.12
CA GLY A 88 8.47 10.48 -11.54
C GLY A 88 6.99 10.77 -11.81
N PHE A 89 6.20 11.09 -10.78
CA PHE A 89 4.82 11.55 -10.89
C PHE A 89 4.56 12.75 -9.98
N LYS A 90 3.47 13.48 -10.22
CA LYS A 90 3.12 14.67 -9.46
C LYS A 90 2.87 14.35 -8.00
N LYS A 91 3.35 15.23 -7.12
CA LYS A 91 3.08 15.15 -5.68
C LYS A 91 1.57 15.21 -5.44
N PRO A 92 0.97 14.23 -4.72
CA PRO A 92 -0.42 14.35 -4.33
C PRO A 92 -0.56 15.48 -3.30
N ALA A 93 -1.45 16.42 -3.59
CA ALA A 93 -1.69 17.59 -2.74
C ALA A 93 -2.82 17.37 -1.73
N VAL A 94 -3.65 16.35 -1.94
CA VAL A 94 -4.88 16.13 -1.17
C VAL A 94 -4.90 14.73 -0.58
N ILE A 95 -5.33 14.65 0.68
CA ILE A 95 -5.66 13.41 1.36
C ILE A 95 -7.16 13.40 1.70
N GLU A 96 -7.83 12.29 1.43
CA GLU A 96 -9.25 12.12 1.75
C GLU A 96 -9.40 11.26 2.99
N LEU A 97 -10.04 11.80 4.05
CA LEU A 97 -10.45 11.04 5.21
C LEU A 97 -11.81 10.41 4.92
N ILE A 98 -11.92 9.11 5.16
CA ILE A 98 -13.11 8.30 4.88
C ILE A 98 -13.52 7.59 6.17
N ILE A 99 -14.73 7.88 6.66
CA ILE A 99 -15.32 7.19 7.81
C ILE A 99 -16.00 5.92 7.31
N ASP A 100 -15.47 4.75 7.69
CA ASP A 100 -16.09 3.45 7.41
C ASP A 100 -16.94 3.01 8.61
N ALA A 101 -18.25 3.07 8.45
CA ALA A 101 -19.20 2.69 9.46
C ALA A 101 -19.43 1.16 9.60
N SER A 102 -18.79 0.34 8.76
CA SER A 102 -19.05 -1.10 8.70
C SER A 102 -18.62 -1.87 9.95
N ASP A 103 -17.64 -1.36 10.69
CA ASP A 103 -17.07 -2.04 11.87
C ASP A 103 -17.83 -1.82 13.18
N ILE A 104 -18.86 -0.96 13.20
CA ILE A 104 -19.65 -0.70 14.43
C ILE A 104 -20.47 -1.91 14.88
N ARG A 105 -20.75 -2.84 14.00
CA ARG A 105 -21.56 -4.04 14.26
C ARG A 105 -20.97 -4.99 15.31
N PHE A 106 -19.72 -4.78 15.73
CA PHE A 106 -18.98 -5.65 16.65
C PHE A 106 -18.96 -5.18 18.11
N LEU A 107 -19.53 -4.01 18.44
CA LEU A 107 -19.77 -3.69 19.84
C LEU A 107 -20.92 -4.60 20.34
N GLN A 108 -20.61 -5.43 21.32
CA GLN A 108 -21.66 -6.23 21.99
C GLN A 108 -22.78 -5.29 22.40
N SER A 109 -24.02 -5.63 22.04
CA SER A 109 -25.22 -4.88 22.43
C SER A 109 -25.38 -5.02 23.95
N SER A 110 -24.75 -4.11 24.68
CA SER A 110 -24.98 -3.96 26.12
C SER A 110 -25.96 -2.80 26.36
N GLU A 111 -26.72 -2.86 27.41
CA GLU A 111 -27.63 -1.78 27.85
C GLU A 111 -26.89 -0.41 27.90
N ILE A 112 -25.61 -0.43 28.25
CA ILE A 112 -24.75 0.75 28.34
C ILE A 112 -24.47 1.37 26.96
N ILE A 113 -24.22 0.56 25.95
CA ILE A 113 -24.03 1.03 24.56
C ILE A 113 -25.35 1.52 23.97
N GLU A 114 -26.46 0.86 24.33
CA GLU A 114 -27.79 1.30 23.92
C GLU A 114 -28.12 2.67 24.53
N ASN A 115 -27.84 2.85 25.84
CA ASN A 115 -28.00 4.13 26.51
C ASN A 115 -27.13 5.24 25.88
N PHE A 116 -25.88 4.95 25.61
CA PHE A 116 -25.01 5.88 24.87
C PHE A 116 -25.65 6.29 23.55
N ASN A 117 -26.14 5.34 22.75
CA ASN A 117 -26.77 5.60 21.47
C ASN A 117 -28.05 6.45 21.57
N ASN A 118 -28.82 6.24 22.61
CA ASN A 118 -30.04 6.99 22.81
C ASN A 118 -29.78 8.42 23.30
N THR A 119 -28.67 8.64 24.02
CA THR A 119 -28.28 9.96 24.55
C THR A 119 -27.50 10.78 23.51
N PHE A 120 -26.77 10.10 22.59
CA PHE A 120 -25.92 10.80 21.58
C PHE A 120 -26.79 11.55 20.56
N PRO A 121 -26.42 12.79 20.17
CA PRO A 121 -27.19 13.62 19.23
C PRO A 121 -27.48 12.88 17.91
N LYS A 122 -28.72 13.04 17.44
CA LYS A 122 -29.12 12.64 16.09
C LYS A 122 -29.02 13.83 15.14
N VAL A 123 -29.01 13.53 13.85
CA VAL A 123 -28.85 14.56 12.80
C VAL A 123 -30.00 15.59 12.82
N ASP A 124 -31.21 15.16 13.18
CA ASP A 124 -32.43 15.97 13.21
C ASP A 124 -32.43 17.09 14.28
N VAL A 125 -31.60 16.93 15.33
CA VAL A 125 -31.47 17.95 16.39
C VAL A 125 -30.43 19.03 16.07
N LEU A 126 -29.71 18.94 14.94
CA LEU A 126 -28.72 19.95 14.56
C LEU A 126 -29.40 21.24 14.07
N SER A 127 -28.94 22.38 14.57
CA SER A 127 -29.41 23.70 14.12
C SER A 127 -28.98 24.03 12.68
N ASN A 128 -27.89 23.44 12.23
CA ASN A 128 -27.34 23.63 10.90
C ASN A 128 -27.06 22.28 10.24
N HIS A 129 -27.70 22.05 9.08
CA HIS A 129 -27.63 20.84 8.29
C HIS A 129 -26.48 20.87 7.25
N HIS A 130 -25.36 21.48 7.59
CA HIS A 130 -24.18 21.52 6.73
C HIS A 130 -23.44 20.15 6.73
N PRO A 131 -22.91 19.68 5.58
CA PRO A 131 -22.16 18.41 5.49
C PRO A 131 -21.01 18.29 6.51
N GLN A 132 -20.35 19.39 6.85
CA GLN A 132 -19.34 19.47 7.90
C GLN A 132 -19.85 18.99 9.25
N ASN A 133 -21.04 19.43 9.66
CA ASN A 133 -21.63 19.03 10.93
C ASN A 133 -21.94 17.53 10.93
N TYR A 134 -22.47 17.00 9.83
CA TYR A 134 -22.70 15.56 9.69
C TYR A 134 -21.40 14.76 9.80
N PHE A 135 -20.37 15.19 9.07
CA PHE A 135 -19.06 14.55 9.13
C PHE A 135 -18.48 14.58 10.55
N CYS A 136 -18.47 15.75 11.22
CA CYS A 136 -17.96 15.89 12.58
C CYS A 136 -18.76 15.07 13.60
N LEU A 137 -20.09 15.01 13.47
CA LEU A 137 -20.95 14.20 14.32
C LEU A 137 -20.62 12.71 14.17
N HIS A 138 -20.52 12.24 12.94
CA HIS A 138 -20.14 10.85 12.64
C HIS A 138 -18.71 10.55 13.14
N LEU A 139 -17.77 11.42 12.87
CA LEU A 139 -16.38 11.26 13.30
C LEU A 139 -16.29 11.13 14.82
N LEU A 140 -16.97 12.02 15.58
CA LEU A 140 -16.98 11.94 17.03
C LEU A 140 -17.60 10.62 17.52
N LYS A 141 -18.77 10.28 17.01
CA LYS A 141 -19.49 9.04 17.41
C LYS A 141 -18.63 7.81 17.21
N HIS A 142 -18.05 7.66 16.02
CA HIS A 142 -17.22 6.49 15.68
C HIS A 142 -15.91 6.48 16.45
N SER A 143 -15.31 7.64 16.72
CA SER A 143 -14.12 7.73 17.54
C SER A 143 -14.37 7.28 18.98
N LEU A 144 -15.51 7.60 19.55
CA LEU A 144 -15.90 7.14 20.88
C LEU A 144 -16.19 5.63 20.89
N TYR A 145 -16.87 5.10 19.89
CA TYR A 145 -17.04 3.63 19.77
C TYR A 145 -15.71 2.90 19.69
N ASN A 146 -14.77 3.43 18.94
CA ASN A 146 -13.45 2.84 18.83
C ASN A 146 -12.72 2.88 20.19
N LEU A 147 -12.86 3.97 20.95
CA LEU A 147 -12.36 4.05 22.32
C LEU A 147 -13.03 2.98 23.22
N PHE A 148 -14.35 2.83 23.14
CA PHE A 148 -15.08 1.82 23.95
C PHE A 148 -14.61 0.40 23.65
N ARG A 149 -14.39 0.08 22.37
CA ARG A 149 -13.82 -1.21 21.96
C ARG A 149 -12.41 -1.41 22.55
N THR A 150 -11.59 -0.38 22.54
CA THR A 150 -10.25 -0.42 23.13
C THR A 150 -10.31 -0.64 24.66
N LEU A 151 -11.26 0.00 25.35
CA LEU A 151 -11.47 -0.20 26.78
C LEU A 151 -11.90 -1.63 27.10
N GLN A 152 -12.83 -2.20 26.32
CA GLN A 152 -13.31 -3.57 26.50
C GLN A 152 -12.22 -4.63 26.31
N SER A 153 -11.27 -4.38 25.40
CA SER A 153 -10.14 -5.28 25.17
C SER A 153 -9.04 -5.18 26.24
N ASN A 154 -8.97 -4.08 26.99
CA ASN A 154 -7.96 -3.78 28.02
C ASN A 154 -8.52 -3.73 29.44
N SER A 155 -9.41 -4.63 29.80
CA SER A 155 -10.17 -4.65 31.06
C SER A 155 -9.34 -4.81 32.34
N VAL A 156 -8.00 -4.92 32.24
CA VAL A 156 -7.10 -5.14 33.39
C VAL A 156 -6.94 -3.88 34.27
N LEU A 157 -7.01 -2.68 33.66
CA LEU A 157 -6.71 -1.42 34.36
C LEU A 157 -7.95 -0.64 34.80
N GLU A 158 -9.07 -0.77 34.10
CA GLU A 158 -10.30 -0.06 34.36
C GLU A 158 -11.52 -0.95 34.01
N GLN A 159 -12.64 -0.76 34.71
CA GLN A 159 -13.90 -1.38 34.29
C GLN A 159 -14.47 -0.57 33.12
N PRO A 160 -14.49 -1.12 31.89
CA PRO A 160 -14.90 -0.39 30.68
C PRO A 160 -16.28 0.24 30.80
N GLU A 161 -17.19 -0.50 31.42
CA GLU A 161 -18.60 -0.11 31.65
C GLU A 161 -18.73 1.20 32.45
N ASN A 162 -17.94 1.35 33.50
CA ASN A 162 -17.94 2.55 34.31
C ASN A 162 -17.44 3.78 33.52
N VAL A 163 -16.44 3.61 32.71
CA VAL A 163 -15.91 4.71 31.90
C VAL A 163 -16.90 5.11 30.79
N ILE A 164 -17.52 4.14 30.13
CA ILE A 164 -18.56 4.40 29.11
C ILE A 164 -19.76 5.10 29.74
N GLN A 165 -20.18 4.67 30.95
CA GLN A 165 -21.26 5.31 31.65
C GLN A 165 -20.92 6.75 32.06
N GLN A 166 -19.71 7.03 32.56
CA GLN A 166 -19.26 8.38 32.87
C GLN A 166 -19.24 9.26 31.63
N ILE A 167 -18.76 8.76 30.49
CA ILE A 167 -18.78 9.47 29.22
C ILE A 167 -20.21 9.77 28.79
N THR A 168 -21.11 8.83 28.89
CA THR A 168 -22.54 9.01 28.57
C THR A 168 -23.21 10.08 29.46
N GLN A 169 -22.95 10.04 30.77
CA GLN A 169 -23.46 11.03 31.73
C GLN A 169 -22.85 12.44 31.52
N ALA A 170 -21.64 12.53 30.94
CA ALA A 170 -20.99 13.80 30.65
C ALA A 170 -21.58 14.51 29.41
N MET A 171 -22.44 13.87 28.62
CA MET A 171 -23.08 14.50 27.47
C MET A 171 -23.97 15.66 27.90
N PRO A 172 -23.87 16.85 27.28
CA PRO A 172 -24.79 17.94 27.51
C PRO A 172 -26.22 17.56 27.12
N VAL A 173 -27.19 17.99 27.92
CA VAL A 173 -28.61 17.74 27.67
C VAL A 173 -29.06 18.43 26.38
N ILE A 174 -29.91 17.76 25.63
CA ILE A 174 -30.44 18.28 24.34
C ILE A 174 -31.94 18.61 24.61
N GLU A 175 -32.22 19.89 24.78
CA GLU A 175 -33.61 20.38 25.01
C GLU A 175 -34.26 20.84 23.70
N GLU A 176 -33.44 21.40 22.76
CA GLU A 176 -33.88 21.92 21.48
C GLU A 176 -32.83 21.60 20.39
N LYS A 177 -32.87 22.39 19.29
CA LYS A 177 -31.80 22.31 18.27
C LYS A 177 -30.49 22.82 18.82
N ILE A 178 -29.40 22.10 18.54
CA ILE A 178 -28.07 22.36 19.04
C ILE A 178 -27.13 22.91 17.96
N ASP A 179 -26.27 23.86 18.34
CA ASP A 179 -25.05 24.13 17.61
C ASP A 179 -24.01 23.06 17.94
N LEU A 180 -23.67 22.23 16.96
CA LEU A 180 -22.82 21.05 17.18
C LEU A 180 -21.46 21.41 17.76
N LYS A 181 -20.83 22.50 17.28
CA LYS A 181 -19.52 22.91 17.78
C LYS A 181 -19.55 23.25 19.26
N SER A 182 -20.51 24.07 19.68
CA SER A 182 -20.70 24.46 21.09
C SER A 182 -21.02 23.23 21.96
N TRP A 183 -21.87 22.33 21.45
CA TRP A 183 -22.20 21.09 22.14
C TRP A 183 -20.96 20.20 22.34
N ILE A 184 -20.11 20.04 21.33
CA ILE A 184 -18.85 19.27 21.42
C ILE A 184 -17.88 19.91 22.43
N ILE A 185 -17.78 21.24 22.46
CA ILE A 185 -16.94 21.96 23.44
C ILE A 185 -17.40 21.66 24.86
N ALA A 186 -18.70 21.83 25.13
CA ALA A 186 -19.27 21.54 26.45
C ALA A 186 -19.09 20.05 26.84
N PHE A 187 -19.28 19.14 25.89
CA PHE A 187 -19.06 17.72 26.13
C PHE A 187 -17.58 17.43 26.48
N LYS A 188 -16.63 18.02 25.76
CA LYS A 188 -15.19 17.93 26.06
C LYS A 188 -14.89 18.43 27.47
N GLU A 189 -15.44 19.59 27.86
CA GLU A 189 -15.25 20.19 29.18
C GLU A 189 -15.79 19.25 30.30
N ASN A 190 -16.97 18.70 30.14
CA ASN A 190 -17.54 17.73 31.08
C ASN A 190 -16.66 16.47 31.15
N CYS A 191 -16.20 15.94 30.02
CA CYS A 191 -15.31 14.78 29.97
C CYS A 191 -13.95 15.05 30.62
N SER A 192 -13.51 16.29 30.70
CA SER A 192 -12.24 16.66 31.36
C SER A 192 -12.23 16.35 32.87
N GLN A 193 -13.41 16.16 33.48
CA GLN A 193 -13.56 15.80 34.89
C GLN A 193 -13.51 14.28 35.12
N ILE A 194 -13.59 13.45 34.07
CA ILE A 194 -13.57 12.00 34.18
C ILE A 194 -12.22 11.52 34.71
N LYS A 195 -12.22 10.63 35.68
CA LYS A 195 -11.02 9.99 36.22
C LYS A 195 -10.79 8.68 35.45
N SER A 196 -9.95 8.69 34.46
CA SER A 196 -9.60 7.52 33.67
C SER A 196 -8.17 7.61 33.16
N TYR A 197 -7.48 6.47 33.05
CA TYR A 197 -6.18 6.37 32.38
C TYR A 197 -6.26 6.75 30.89
N ASN A 198 -7.43 6.62 30.29
CA ASN A 198 -7.67 6.93 28.88
C ASN A 198 -8.15 8.36 28.64
N LYS A 199 -8.15 9.21 29.66
CA LYS A 199 -8.63 10.60 29.58
C LYS A 199 -7.94 11.39 28.45
N ASP A 200 -6.63 11.33 28.36
CA ASP A 200 -5.89 12.08 27.33
C ASP A 200 -6.27 11.61 25.93
N ARG A 201 -6.45 10.30 25.75
CA ARG A 201 -6.93 9.72 24.48
C ARG A 201 -8.34 10.19 24.14
N LEU A 202 -9.22 10.27 25.14
CA LEU A 202 -10.57 10.78 24.98
C LEU A 202 -10.53 12.26 24.56
N LEU A 203 -9.76 13.09 25.24
CA LEU A 203 -9.66 14.53 24.95
C LEU A 203 -9.04 14.82 23.57
N LYS A 204 -8.02 14.08 23.16
CA LYS A 204 -7.42 14.19 21.81
C LYS A 204 -8.45 13.94 20.70
N ARG A 205 -9.43 13.05 20.91
CA ARG A 205 -10.51 12.83 19.92
C ARG A 205 -11.40 14.05 19.74
N PHE A 206 -11.77 14.69 20.84
CA PHE A 206 -12.53 15.95 20.77
C PHE A 206 -11.72 17.05 20.07
N GLU A 207 -10.44 17.15 20.37
CA GLU A 207 -9.54 18.14 19.74
C GLU A 207 -9.43 17.93 18.25
N LEU A 208 -9.25 16.69 17.80
CA LEU A 208 -9.25 16.35 16.38
C LEU A 208 -10.57 16.77 15.72
N VAL A 209 -11.72 16.41 16.29
CA VAL A 209 -13.03 16.75 15.70
C VAL A 209 -13.24 18.28 15.66
N LEU A 210 -12.82 18.99 16.69
CA LEU A 210 -12.96 20.45 16.76
C LEU A 210 -12.11 21.18 15.70
N LYS A 211 -10.97 20.62 15.30
CA LYS A 211 -10.15 21.21 14.21
C LYS A 211 -10.89 21.24 12.88
N PHE A 212 -11.80 20.30 12.61
CA PHE A 212 -12.60 20.35 11.38
C PHE A 212 -13.53 21.56 11.29
N PHE A 213 -13.91 22.17 12.43
CA PHE A 213 -14.68 23.43 12.42
C PHE A 213 -13.81 24.66 12.15
N THR A 214 -12.50 24.53 12.19
CA THR A 214 -11.57 25.63 11.84
C THR A 214 -11.18 25.62 10.37
N LEU A 215 -11.56 24.59 9.62
CA LEU A 215 -11.29 24.51 8.18
C LEU A 215 -12.01 25.67 7.46
N THR A 216 -11.22 26.46 6.73
CA THR A 216 -11.74 27.56 5.94
C THR A 216 -12.67 27.08 4.83
N GLU A 217 -13.60 27.95 4.42
CA GLU A 217 -14.67 27.64 3.46
C GLU A 217 -14.21 27.52 2.00
N ILE A 218 -12.94 27.23 1.75
CA ILE A 218 -12.46 27.02 0.39
C ILE A 218 -13.24 25.85 -0.20
N ASP A 219 -14.25 26.20 -0.98
CA ASP A 219 -15.08 25.30 -1.78
C ASP A 219 -15.69 24.11 -0.98
N LYS A 220 -16.56 24.45 0.01
CA LYS A 220 -17.24 23.45 0.90
C LYS A 220 -17.84 22.25 0.14
N LYS A 221 -18.29 22.46 -1.11
CA LYS A 221 -18.88 21.41 -1.94
C LYS A 221 -17.90 20.30 -2.29
N PHE A 222 -16.62 20.62 -2.43
CA PHE A 222 -15.59 19.66 -2.79
C PHE A 222 -14.83 19.11 -1.57
N ARG A 223 -14.79 19.88 -0.48
CA ARG A 223 -14.15 19.44 0.77
C ARG A 223 -14.93 18.30 1.45
N TYR A 224 -16.24 18.41 1.53
CA TYR A 224 -17.11 17.34 2.06
C TYR A 224 -17.86 16.69 0.91
N ALA A 225 -17.30 15.59 0.39
CA ALA A 225 -17.91 14.85 -0.72
C ALA A 225 -19.26 14.24 -0.33
N ASP A 226 -19.36 13.81 0.94
CA ASP A 226 -20.59 13.34 1.59
C ASP A 226 -20.45 13.46 3.14
N ASN A 227 -21.39 12.86 3.87
CA ASN A 227 -21.40 12.85 5.35
C ASN A 227 -20.25 12.05 5.97
N THR A 228 -19.49 11.28 5.18
CA THR A 228 -18.46 10.36 5.65
C THR A 228 -17.08 10.66 5.07
N ARG A 229 -16.95 11.65 4.17
CA ARG A 229 -15.69 11.94 3.47
C ARG A 229 -15.33 13.41 3.55
N CYS A 230 -14.12 13.68 4.01
CA CYS A 230 -13.53 15.01 4.05
C CYS A 230 -12.18 15.01 3.33
N ARG A 231 -11.96 15.99 2.44
CA ARG A 231 -10.71 16.21 1.71
C ARG A 231 -9.91 17.30 2.37
N LEU A 232 -8.65 17.00 2.65
CA LEU A 232 -7.68 17.90 3.26
C LEU A 232 -6.62 18.26 2.23
N ASP A 233 -6.35 19.54 2.08
CA ASP A 233 -5.32 20.09 1.20
C ASP A 233 -4.02 20.24 1.99
N LEU A 234 -3.00 19.46 1.64
CA LEU A 234 -1.74 19.42 2.36
C LEU A 234 -0.83 20.64 2.12
N GLU A 235 -1.24 21.56 1.25
CA GLU A 235 -0.61 22.89 1.11
C GLU A 235 -1.11 23.86 2.18
N ILE A 236 -2.21 23.52 2.90
CA ILE A 236 -2.80 24.31 3.97
C ILE A 236 -2.34 23.74 5.32
N ASP A 237 -1.68 24.56 6.15
CA ASP A 237 -1.08 24.13 7.42
C ASP A 237 -2.09 23.46 8.38
N ILE A 238 -3.31 24.03 8.49
CA ILE A 238 -4.31 23.46 9.39
C ILE A 238 -4.78 22.07 8.91
N ASP A 239 -4.90 21.87 7.61
CA ASP A 239 -5.27 20.57 7.04
C ASP A 239 -4.18 19.54 7.28
N LYS A 240 -2.92 19.93 7.09
CA LYS A 240 -1.74 19.11 7.37
C LYS A 240 -1.71 18.72 8.84
N GLN A 241 -1.96 19.66 9.76
CA GLN A 241 -1.99 19.40 11.19
C GLN A 241 -3.09 18.40 11.59
N ILE A 242 -4.24 18.40 10.91
CA ILE A 242 -5.30 17.40 11.14
C ILE A 242 -4.81 15.98 10.78
N VAL A 243 -4.03 15.84 9.71
CA VAL A 243 -3.46 14.55 9.31
C VAL A 243 -2.41 14.08 10.33
N GLU A 244 -1.57 15.00 10.83
CA GLU A 244 -0.59 14.71 11.88
C GLU A 244 -1.27 14.24 13.17
N ASP A 245 -2.29 14.97 13.64
CA ASP A 245 -3.09 14.59 14.82
C ASP A 245 -3.78 13.23 14.64
N TYR A 246 -4.26 12.93 13.43
CA TYR A 246 -4.81 11.61 13.14
C TYR A 246 -3.78 10.50 13.37
N PHE A 247 -2.54 10.66 12.92
CA PHE A 247 -1.50 9.66 13.13
C PHE A 247 -1.05 9.54 14.59
N GLU A 248 -1.25 10.57 15.41
CA GLU A 248 -1.02 10.49 16.86
C GLU A 248 -2.03 9.60 17.58
N ILE A 249 -3.27 9.52 17.04
CA ILE A 249 -4.35 8.70 17.60
C ILE A 249 -4.40 7.36 16.87
N LYS A 250 -3.40 6.51 17.13
CA LYS A 250 -3.17 5.25 16.37
C LYS A 250 -4.34 4.26 16.34
N ASP A 251 -5.27 4.35 17.30
CA ASP A 251 -6.43 3.46 17.35
C ASP A 251 -7.60 3.90 16.46
N LEU A 252 -7.56 5.09 15.84
CA LEU A 252 -8.58 5.53 14.88
C LEU A 252 -8.60 4.73 13.57
N THR A 253 -7.53 4.02 13.25
CA THR A 253 -7.38 3.26 12.00
C THR A 253 -8.44 2.16 11.79
N GLY A 254 -9.18 1.78 12.84
CA GLY A 254 -10.24 0.79 12.73
C GLY A 254 -11.48 1.24 11.94
N PHE A 255 -11.73 2.54 11.84
CA PHE A 255 -12.92 3.09 11.17
C PHE A 255 -12.65 4.33 10.32
N LEU A 256 -11.50 4.98 10.48
CA LEU A 256 -11.12 6.17 9.73
C LEU A 256 -9.95 5.80 8.81
N HIS A 257 -10.16 5.94 7.50
CA HIS A 257 -9.18 5.61 6.48
C HIS A 257 -8.70 6.86 5.75
N LEU A 258 -7.45 6.81 5.30
CA LEU A 258 -6.86 7.85 4.46
C LEU A 258 -6.63 7.32 3.04
N ASP A 259 -6.94 8.13 2.04
CA ASP A 259 -6.64 7.82 0.64
C ASP A 259 -6.09 9.06 -0.08
N TRP A 260 -5.11 8.84 -0.97
CA TRP A 260 -4.48 9.92 -1.72
C TRP A 260 -5.33 10.38 -2.88
N LYS A 261 -5.36 11.71 -3.12
CA LYS A 261 -5.98 12.35 -4.27
C LYS A 261 -5.02 13.36 -4.89
N PHE A 262 -5.08 13.54 -6.20
CA PHE A 262 -4.21 14.50 -6.87
C PHE A 262 -4.68 15.95 -6.72
N ASN A 263 -6.00 16.17 -6.57
CA ASN A 263 -6.57 17.48 -6.29
C ASN A 263 -7.97 17.34 -5.63
N LEU A 264 -8.52 18.49 -5.17
CA LEU A 264 -9.81 18.55 -4.50
C LEU A 264 -11.01 18.17 -5.40
N HIS A 265 -10.87 18.35 -6.72
CA HIS A 265 -12.00 18.28 -7.66
C HIS A 265 -12.17 16.95 -8.36
N ASN A 266 -11.11 16.17 -8.53
CA ASN A 266 -11.16 14.89 -9.20
C ASN A 266 -10.92 13.73 -8.23
N ASN A 267 -11.45 12.55 -8.61
CA ASN A 267 -11.28 11.31 -7.87
C ASN A 267 -10.03 10.53 -8.33
N GLY A 268 -9.05 11.21 -8.96
CA GLY A 268 -7.81 10.58 -9.40
C GLY A 268 -7.13 9.86 -8.24
N GLN A 269 -7.06 8.54 -8.34
CA GLN A 269 -6.33 7.70 -7.39
C GLN A 269 -5.00 7.30 -8.00
N LEU A 270 -4.03 7.02 -7.14
CA LEU A 270 -2.78 6.40 -7.56
C LEU A 270 -3.06 5.01 -8.16
N SER A 271 -2.43 4.71 -9.29
CA SER A 271 -2.40 3.35 -9.86
C SER A 271 -1.68 2.39 -8.91
N SER A 272 -1.82 1.09 -9.12
CA SER A 272 -1.11 0.08 -8.32
C SER A 272 0.42 0.24 -8.41
N GLY A 273 0.94 0.56 -9.59
CA GLY A 273 2.37 0.82 -9.80
C GLY A 273 2.84 2.10 -9.07
N GLU A 274 2.08 3.21 -9.16
CA GLU A 274 2.38 4.44 -8.41
C GLU A 274 2.37 4.18 -6.90
N LYS A 275 1.40 3.42 -6.39
CA LYS A 275 1.37 3.03 -4.97
C LYS A 275 2.58 2.18 -4.59
N SER A 276 2.98 1.23 -5.43
CA SER A 276 4.17 0.39 -5.18
C SER A 276 5.44 1.23 -5.13
N LYS A 277 5.65 2.13 -6.11
CA LYS A 277 6.81 3.02 -6.14
C LYS A 277 6.80 3.99 -4.94
N PHE A 278 5.63 4.48 -4.56
CA PHE A 278 5.46 5.33 -3.40
C PHE A 278 5.81 4.58 -2.10
N ASN A 279 5.35 3.33 -1.95
CA ASN A 279 5.71 2.49 -0.82
C ASN A 279 7.22 2.22 -0.76
N LEU A 280 7.82 1.86 -1.89
CA LEU A 280 9.26 1.63 -1.97
C LEU A 280 10.05 2.80 -1.36
N PHE A 281 9.89 3.99 -1.90
CA PHE A 281 10.67 5.13 -1.46
C PHE A 281 10.26 5.67 -0.08
N SER A 282 8.98 5.60 0.30
CA SER A 282 8.53 6.02 1.63
C SER A 282 9.05 5.11 2.74
N ARG A 283 9.21 3.82 2.48
CA ARG A 283 9.81 2.86 3.43
C ARG A 283 11.31 3.14 3.60
N PHE A 284 12.07 3.37 2.53
CA PHE A 284 13.48 3.79 2.63
C PHE A 284 13.62 5.15 3.34
N HIS A 285 12.75 6.12 3.05
CA HIS A 285 12.73 7.40 3.74
C HIS A 285 12.47 7.22 5.25
N SER A 286 11.57 6.32 5.63
CA SER A 286 11.28 6.04 7.04
C SER A 286 12.48 5.42 7.77
N VAL A 287 13.32 4.62 7.11
CA VAL A 287 14.59 4.14 7.68
C VAL A 287 15.50 5.31 8.03
N LYS A 288 15.68 6.24 7.09
CA LYS A 288 16.50 7.45 7.33
C LYS A 288 15.96 8.29 8.49
N LYS A 289 14.64 8.55 8.48
CA LYS A 289 13.98 9.36 9.52
C LYS A 289 14.15 8.74 10.90
N ASN A 290 14.05 7.42 11.02
CA ASN A 290 14.07 6.71 12.29
C ASN A 290 15.47 6.16 12.67
N ALA A 291 16.51 6.45 11.90
CA ALA A 291 17.85 5.90 12.12
C ALA A 291 18.40 6.18 13.54
N SER A 292 18.19 7.39 14.04
CA SER A 292 18.61 7.78 15.40
C SER A 292 17.84 7.00 16.47
N LEU A 293 16.54 6.77 16.28
CA LEU A 293 15.71 5.97 17.19
C LEU A 293 16.11 4.49 17.19
N LEU A 294 16.57 4.00 16.04
CA LEU A 294 17.02 2.63 15.85
C LEU A 294 18.48 2.41 16.28
N ASN A 295 19.19 3.47 16.69
CA ASN A 295 20.64 3.44 16.99
C ASN A 295 21.46 2.84 15.84
N LYS A 296 21.11 3.16 14.58
CA LYS A 296 21.77 2.64 13.38
C LYS A 296 22.65 3.70 12.73
N ASP A 297 23.88 3.29 12.40
CA ASP A 297 24.78 4.06 11.55
C ASP A 297 24.48 3.78 10.07
N LEU A 298 24.06 4.80 9.33
CA LEU A 298 23.75 4.72 7.91
C LEU A 298 24.92 5.14 7.01
N SER A 299 26.14 5.23 7.55
CA SER A 299 27.34 5.64 6.77
C SER A 299 27.70 4.62 5.69
N ASN A 300 27.59 3.33 5.98
CA ASN A 300 27.87 2.26 5.03
C ASN A 300 26.66 1.32 4.96
N LEU A 301 26.07 1.19 3.79
CA LEU A 301 24.82 0.47 3.57
C LEU A 301 25.01 -0.69 2.61
N ILE A 302 24.35 -1.81 2.90
CA ILE A 302 24.03 -2.86 1.94
C ILE A 302 22.51 -2.90 1.80
N ILE A 303 22.01 -2.68 0.61
CA ILE A 303 20.58 -2.71 0.30
C ILE A 303 20.28 -4.01 -0.45
N LEU A 304 19.44 -4.84 0.13
CA LEU A 304 18.95 -6.09 -0.46
C LEU A 304 17.52 -5.83 -0.97
N LEU A 305 17.35 -5.93 -2.29
CA LEU A 305 16.04 -5.76 -2.96
C LEU A 305 15.61 -7.11 -3.53
N ASP A 306 14.50 -7.60 -3.06
CA ASP A 306 13.92 -8.83 -3.56
C ASP A 306 12.68 -8.51 -4.40
N GLU A 307 12.80 -8.76 -5.72
CA GLU A 307 11.75 -8.53 -6.73
C GLU A 307 11.04 -7.16 -6.64
N GLY A 308 11.81 -6.09 -6.39
CA GLY A 308 11.29 -4.74 -6.15
C GLY A 308 10.49 -4.13 -7.30
N ASP A 309 10.57 -4.69 -8.50
CA ASP A 309 9.94 -4.24 -9.74
C ASP A 309 8.69 -5.05 -10.16
N THR A 310 8.29 -6.07 -9.39
CA THR A 310 7.23 -7.03 -9.75
C THR A 310 5.88 -6.39 -10.07
N LEU A 311 5.52 -5.29 -9.42
CA LEU A 311 4.23 -4.61 -9.60
C LEU A 311 4.28 -3.50 -10.66
N PHE A 312 5.40 -3.32 -11.35
CA PHE A 312 5.58 -2.22 -12.29
C PHE A 312 5.13 -2.59 -13.70
N HIS A 313 4.49 -1.59 -14.36
CA HIS A 313 4.24 -1.67 -15.79
C HIS A 313 5.57 -1.75 -16.55
N PRO A 314 5.66 -2.44 -17.71
CA PRO A 314 6.91 -2.60 -18.46
C PRO A 314 7.71 -1.31 -18.69
N GLU A 315 7.05 -0.17 -18.98
CA GLU A 315 7.73 1.12 -19.10
C GLU A 315 8.40 1.57 -17.80
N TRP A 316 7.79 1.26 -16.65
CA TRP A 316 8.37 1.56 -15.36
C TRP A 316 9.46 0.57 -14.94
N GLN A 317 9.37 -0.69 -15.37
CA GLN A 317 10.47 -1.64 -15.23
C GLN A 317 11.71 -1.18 -16.02
N ARG A 318 11.50 -0.60 -17.23
CA ARG A 318 12.55 -0.04 -18.06
C ARG A 318 13.30 1.12 -17.39
N THR A 319 12.64 1.92 -16.57
CA THR A 319 13.27 3.06 -15.86
C THR A 319 13.67 2.73 -14.43
N TYR A 320 13.29 1.56 -13.92
CA TYR A 320 13.34 1.21 -12.52
C TYR A 320 14.71 1.36 -11.88
N LEU A 321 15.75 0.76 -12.48
CA LEU A 321 17.09 0.80 -11.90
C LEU A 321 17.62 2.24 -11.82
N ASN A 322 17.47 3.01 -12.89
CA ASN A 322 17.88 4.41 -12.92
C ASN A 322 17.14 5.25 -11.85
N ASP A 323 15.82 5.11 -11.77
CA ASP A 323 14.99 5.82 -10.81
C ASP A 323 15.34 5.43 -9.37
N PHE A 324 15.57 4.13 -9.13
CA PHE A 324 15.94 3.62 -7.83
C PHE A 324 17.30 4.16 -7.38
N LEU A 325 18.32 4.09 -8.23
CA LEU A 325 19.67 4.61 -7.93
C LEU A 325 19.64 6.10 -7.62
N ASN A 326 18.90 6.90 -8.40
CA ASN A 326 18.74 8.32 -8.15
C ASN A 326 18.00 8.59 -6.85
N GLY A 327 16.95 7.84 -6.56
CA GLY A 327 16.17 7.97 -5.35
C GLY A 327 16.97 7.63 -4.08
N ILE A 328 17.72 6.54 -4.11
CA ILE A 328 18.57 6.14 -2.99
C ILE A 328 19.66 7.19 -2.72
N LYS A 329 20.26 7.78 -3.76
CA LYS A 329 21.21 8.90 -3.60
C LYS A 329 20.57 10.13 -2.95
N ILE A 330 19.31 10.43 -3.23
CA ILE A 330 18.58 11.53 -2.60
C ILE A 330 18.32 11.22 -1.12
N ILE A 331 17.80 10.02 -0.85
CA ILE A 331 17.43 9.61 0.52
C ILE A 331 18.67 9.48 1.40
N PHE A 332 19.68 8.78 0.96
CA PHE A 332 20.91 8.49 1.74
C PHE A 332 22.12 9.32 1.29
N LYS A 333 21.90 10.60 0.98
CA LYS A 333 22.94 11.51 0.48
C LYS A 333 24.15 11.66 1.41
N ASP A 334 23.96 11.37 2.69
CA ASP A 334 24.99 11.50 3.72
C ASP A 334 25.78 10.19 3.93
N SER A 335 25.40 9.11 3.26
CA SER A 335 26.10 7.82 3.33
C SER A 335 27.39 7.85 2.51
N LYS A 336 28.44 7.22 3.06
CA LYS A 336 29.78 7.16 2.42
C LYS A 336 29.82 6.09 1.33
N SER A 337 29.19 4.95 1.57
CA SER A 337 29.14 3.84 0.59
C SER A 337 27.79 3.14 0.64
N ILE A 338 27.29 2.75 -0.54
CA ILE A 338 26.07 2.00 -0.70
C ILE A 338 26.33 0.89 -1.70
N GLN A 339 26.16 -0.36 -1.28
CA GLN A 339 26.12 -1.53 -2.15
C GLN A 339 24.67 -1.98 -2.30
N ILE A 340 24.26 -2.28 -3.54
CA ILE A 340 22.91 -2.75 -3.83
C ILE A 340 23.01 -4.16 -4.42
N ILE A 341 22.23 -5.09 -3.87
CA ILE A 341 22.06 -6.45 -4.37
C ILE A 341 20.56 -6.61 -4.62
N MET A 342 20.19 -7.00 -5.84
CA MET A 342 18.78 -7.15 -6.20
C MET A 342 18.51 -8.47 -6.92
N THR A 343 17.34 -9.05 -6.66
CA THR A 343 16.77 -10.12 -7.46
C THR A 343 15.68 -9.56 -8.37
N THR A 344 15.56 -10.06 -9.57
CA THR A 344 14.54 -9.63 -10.53
C THR A 344 14.28 -10.68 -11.60
N HIS A 345 13.08 -10.71 -12.13
CA HIS A 345 12.70 -11.43 -13.35
C HIS A 345 12.55 -10.48 -14.57
N SER A 346 13.02 -9.22 -14.44
CA SER A 346 12.90 -8.23 -15.51
C SER A 346 14.17 -8.16 -16.37
N PRO A 347 14.08 -8.40 -17.68
CA PRO A 347 15.21 -8.24 -18.61
C PRO A 347 15.68 -6.78 -18.71
N PHE A 348 14.83 -5.81 -18.39
CA PHE A 348 15.20 -4.40 -18.38
C PHE A 348 16.29 -4.11 -17.35
N VAL A 349 16.17 -4.65 -16.13
CA VAL A 349 17.19 -4.48 -15.09
C VAL A 349 18.51 -5.14 -15.51
N SER A 350 18.45 -6.33 -16.11
CA SER A 350 19.63 -7.01 -16.66
C SER A 350 20.29 -6.19 -17.77
N SER A 351 19.49 -5.55 -18.64
CA SER A 351 19.99 -4.69 -19.73
C SER A 351 20.74 -3.44 -19.24
N ASP A 352 20.44 -2.96 -18.04
CA ASP A 352 21.09 -1.79 -17.43
C ASP A 352 22.41 -2.11 -16.73
N LEU A 353 22.78 -3.39 -16.62
CA LEU A 353 23.96 -3.85 -15.86
C LEU A 353 24.98 -4.55 -16.75
N PRO A 354 26.30 -4.33 -16.50
CA PRO A 354 27.32 -5.10 -17.19
C PRO A 354 27.31 -6.56 -16.71
N TRP A 355 27.69 -7.48 -17.59
CA TRP A 355 27.64 -8.93 -17.35
C TRP A 355 28.29 -9.39 -16.02
N TYR A 356 29.41 -8.75 -15.62
CA TYR A 356 30.11 -9.08 -14.38
C TYR A 356 29.37 -8.64 -13.10
N SER A 357 28.32 -7.87 -13.23
CA SER A 357 27.42 -7.46 -12.13
C SER A 357 26.12 -8.27 -12.09
N VAL A 358 25.95 -9.24 -13.00
CA VAL A 358 24.75 -10.07 -13.10
C VAL A 358 25.10 -11.52 -12.81
N ILE A 359 24.38 -12.11 -11.87
CA ILE A 359 24.46 -13.55 -11.55
C ILE A 359 23.19 -14.20 -12.10
N LYS A 360 23.36 -15.10 -13.07
CA LYS A 360 22.27 -15.89 -13.63
C LYS A 360 22.07 -17.15 -12.80
N LEU A 361 20.81 -17.44 -12.47
CA LEU A 361 20.42 -18.63 -11.72
C LEU A 361 19.58 -19.52 -12.61
N ASP A 362 19.92 -20.79 -12.68
CA ASP A 362 19.20 -21.82 -13.41
C ASP A 362 18.89 -23.03 -12.52
N LYS A 363 18.07 -23.95 -13.01
CA LYS A 363 17.82 -25.24 -12.38
C LYS A 363 18.77 -26.28 -12.95
N ASP A 364 19.53 -26.93 -12.09
CA ASP A 364 20.28 -28.11 -12.45
C ASP A 364 19.32 -29.24 -12.89
N PRO A 365 19.46 -29.78 -14.13
CA PRO A 365 18.53 -30.77 -14.66
C PRO A 365 18.51 -32.11 -13.90
N GLU A 366 19.61 -32.46 -13.24
CA GLU A 366 19.73 -33.75 -12.52
C GLU A 366 19.22 -33.65 -11.08
N SER A 367 19.63 -32.61 -10.36
CA SER A 367 19.26 -32.41 -8.96
C SER A 367 17.97 -31.62 -8.75
N GLY A 368 17.54 -30.81 -9.72
CA GLY A 368 16.41 -29.88 -9.62
C GLY A 368 16.68 -28.70 -8.70
N PHE A 369 17.89 -28.55 -8.15
CA PHE A 369 18.27 -27.42 -7.31
C PHE A 369 18.70 -26.21 -8.15
N THR A 370 18.54 -25.01 -7.58
CA THR A 370 19.04 -23.79 -8.18
C THR A 370 20.57 -23.76 -8.15
N CYS A 371 21.20 -23.49 -9.28
CA CYS A 371 22.64 -23.34 -9.43
C CYS A 371 22.99 -22.02 -10.14
N VAL A 372 24.22 -21.57 -9.98
CA VAL A 372 24.74 -20.42 -10.72
C VAL A 372 25.12 -20.87 -12.12
N ASP A 373 24.56 -20.20 -13.14
CA ASP A 373 25.00 -20.40 -14.51
C ASP A 373 26.25 -19.55 -14.76
N TYR A 374 27.37 -20.24 -15.03
CA TYR A 374 28.65 -19.61 -15.34
C TYR A 374 28.86 -19.36 -16.84
N ASN A 375 27.91 -19.74 -17.69
CA ASN A 375 27.98 -19.56 -19.16
C ASN A 375 27.56 -18.14 -19.56
N ASN A 376 28.36 -17.14 -19.20
CA ASN A 376 28.10 -15.75 -19.57
C ASN A 376 28.59 -15.46 -21.02
N SER A 377 27.87 -15.96 -22.01
CA SER A 377 28.25 -15.82 -23.42
C SER A 377 27.73 -14.52 -24.07
N VAL A 378 26.69 -13.91 -23.53
CA VAL A 378 26.05 -12.72 -24.12
C VAL A 378 26.23 -11.49 -23.23
N PRO A 379 26.79 -10.38 -23.77
CA PRO A 379 26.84 -9.11 -23.02
C PRO A 379 25.45 -8.59 -22.70
N ASN A 380 25.20 -8.26 -21.45
CA ASN A 380 23.88 -7.78 -20.99
C ASN A 380 23.70 -6.28 -21.21
N PHE A 381 24.75 -5.47 -21.01
CA PHE A 381 24.65 -4.01 -21.02
C PHE A 381 24.18 -3.49 -22.37
N ALA A 382 23.05 -2.77 -22.36
CA ALA A 382 22.36 -2.25 -23.54
C ALA A 382 21.93 -3.32 -24.56
N ALA A 383 21.84 -4.59 -24.15
CA ALA A 383 21.35 -5.66 -24.99
C ALA A 383 19.84 -5.54 -25.24
N ASN A 384 19.41 -6.07 -26.40
CA ASN A 384 17.98 -6.14 -26.71
C ASN A 384 17.27 -7.10 -25.75
N ILE A 385 16.11 -6.69 -25.24
CA ILE A 385 15.33 -7.50 -24.28
C ILE A 385 14.91 -8.86 -24.83
N HIS A 386 14.70 -9.00 -26.17
CA HIS A 386 14.39 -10.29 -26.79
C HIS A 386 15.56 -11.25 -26.69
N ASP A 387 16.79 -10.76 -26.89
CA ASP A 387 18.00 -11.57 -26.75
C ASP A 387 18.22 -11.99 -25.30
N LEU A 388 17.93 -11.08 -24.35
CA LEU A 388 18.01 -11.36 -22.92
C LEU A 388 16.95 -12.39 -22.46
N PHE A 389 15.73 -12.33 -22.99
CA PHE A 389 14.72 -13.34 -22.70
C PHE A 389 15.13 -14.72 -23.19
N ALA A 390 15.74 -14.81 -24.36
CA ALA A 390 16.21 -16.08 -24.92
C ALA A 390 17.41 -16.65 -24.12
N ASP A 391 18.40 -15.82 -23.82
CA ASP A 391 19.65 -16.22 -23.17
C ASP A 391 19.56 -16.23 -21.64
N SER A 392 19.24 -15.07 -21.05
CA SER A 392 19.37 -14.86 -19.60
C SER A 392 18.14 -15.30 -18.79
N PHE A 393 16.99 -15.45 -19.46
CA PHE A 393 15.72 -15.88 -18.83
C PHE A 393 15.23 -17.23 -19.37
N TYR A 394 16.07 -17.95 -20.12
CA TYR A 394 15.86 -19.34 -20.56
C TYR A 394 14.52 -19.59 -21.28
N MET A 395 14.05 -18.63 -22.09
CA MET A 395 12.80 -18.77 -22.87
C MET A 395 13.05 -19.57 -24.17
N GLU A 396 13.45 -20.84 -24.04
CA GLU A 396 13.79 -21.72 -25.17
C GLU A 396 12.62 -22.01 -26.12
N ASN A 397 11.37 -21.92 -25.66
CA ASN A 397 10.18 -22.24 -26.42
C ASN A 397 9.59 -21.07 -27.21
N GLY A 398 10.33 -19.94 -27.34
CA GLY A 398 9.93 -18.74 -28.06
C GLY A 398 9.05 -17.79 -27.22
N PHE A 399 8.60 -16.70 -27.85
CA PHE A 399 7.93 -15.56 -27.18
C PHE A 399 6.42 -15.52 -27.42
N VAL A 400 5.84 -16.60 -27.93
CA VAL A 400 4.38 -16.73 -28.13
C VAL A 400 3.80 -17.47 -26.93
N GLY A 401 2.71 -16.95 -26.37
CA GLY A 401 2.01 -17.60 -25.25
C GLY A 401 1.59 -19.03 -25.61
N GLU A 402 1.74 -19.97 -24.68
CA GLU A 402 1.57 -21.40 -24.88
C GLU A 402 0.15 -21.77 -25.40
N PHE A 403 -0.88 -21.06 -24.95
CA PHE A 403 -2.23 -21.26 -25.46
C PHE A 403 -2.34 -20.95 -26.95
N ALA A 404 -1.77 -19.81 -27.38
CA ALA A 404 -1.77 -19.40 -28.78
C ALA A 404 -0.93 -20.35 -29.63
N ARG A 405 0.25 -20.74 -29.13
CA ARG A 405 1.14 -21.72 -29.76
C ARG A 405 0.40 -23.04 -30.03
N ASN A 406 -0.25 -23.59 -29.02
CA ASN A 406 -1.02 -24.83 -29.14
C ASN A 406 -2.19 -24.72 -30.13
N LYS A 407 -2.84 -23.55 -30.21
CA LYS A 407 -3.89 -23.26 -31.20
C LYS A 407 -3.33 -23.22 -32.62
N ILE A 408 -2.17 -22.58 -32.79
CA ILE A 408 -1.49 -22.50 -34.09
C ILE A 408 -1.08 -23.90 -34.58
N ILE A 409 -0.53 -24.75 -33.69
CA ILE A 409 -0.18 -26.14 -34.02
C ILE A 409 -1.42 -26.91 -34.47
N LYS A 410 -2.52 -26.86 -33.69
CA LYS A 410 -3.77 -27.52 -34.05
C LYS A 410 -4.35 -27.01 -35.36
N LEU A 411 -4.23 -25.73 -35.64
CA LEU A 411 -4.68 -25.14 -36.91
C LEU A 411 -3.80 -25.61 -38.06
N PHE A 412 -2.49 -25.72 -37.89
CA PHE A 412 -1.58 -26.28 -38.88
C PHE A 412 -1.94 -27.75 -39.18
N ASP A 413 -2.15 -28.57 -38.16
CA ASP A 413 -2.53 -29.97 -38.31
C ASP A 413 -3.88 -30.09 -39.05
N ARG A 414 -4.88 -29.25 -38.68
CA ARG A 414 -6.19 -29.21 -39.33
C ARG A 414 -6.06 -28.81 -40.81
N ILE A 415 -5.22 -27.86 -41.16
CA ILE A 415 -4.95 -27.49 -42.55
C ILE A 415 -4.30 -28.68 -43.30
N SER A 416 -3.31 -29.34 -42.65
CA SER A 416 -2.57 -30.44 -43.26
C SER A 416 -3.44 -31.69 -43.51
N THR A 417 -4.50 -31.87 -42.70
CA THR A 417 -5.43 -33.01 -42.78
C THR A 417 -6.80 -32.62 -43.36
N MET A 418 -6.90 -31.43 -43.99
CA MET A 418 -8.15 -30.88 -44.50
C MET A 418 -8.81 -31.80 -45.51
N THR A 419 -10.15 -31.95 -45.41
CA THR A 419 -10.99 -32.77 -46.27
C THR A 419 -12.06 -31.91 -46.95
N LYS A 420 -12.82 -32.47 -47.91
CA LYS A 420 -13.96 -31.77 -48.59
C LYS A 420 -15.08 -31.35 -47.62
N PHE A 421 -15.10 -31.86 -46.42
CA PHE A 421 -16.12 -31.54 -45.42
C PHE A 421 -15.70 -30.37 -44.48
N ASP A 422 -14.46 -29.92 -44.55
CA ASP A 422 -13.98 -28.80 -43.75
C ASP A 422 -14.44 -27.46 -44.36
N ASN A 423 -14.74 -26.49 -43.50
CA ASN A 423 -15.15 -25.16 -43.91
C ASN A 423 -13.94 -24.25 -44.13
N PRO A 424 -13.58 -23.93 -45.40
CA PRO A 424 -12.42 -23.09 -45.70
C PRO A 424 -12.51 -21.66 -45.13
N GLU A 425 -13.76 -21.13 -45.05
CA GLU A 425 -13.92 -19.76 -44.51
C GLU A 425 -13.64 -19.69 -43.01
N GLU A 426 -13.95 -20.73 -42.26
CA GLU A 426 -13.67 -20.83 -40.84
C GLU A 426 -12.14 -20.90 -40.61
N ILE A 427 -11.44 -21.77 -41.32
CA ILE A 427 -9.97 -21.87 -41.26
C ILE A 427 -9.33 -20.53 -41.61
N LYS A 428 -9.83 -19.86 -42.65
CA LYS A 428 -9.33 -18.55 -43.04
C LYS A 428 -9.50 -17.51 -41.93
N LYS A 429 -10.65 -17.47 -41.26
CA LYS A 429 -10.91 -16.59 -40.13
C LYS A 429 -9.92 -16.85 -38.97
N GLU A 430 -9.67 -18.13 -38.66
CA GLU A 430 -8.70 -18.49 -37.60
C GLU A 430 -7.26 -18.02 -37.93
N ILE A 431 -6.85 -18.17 -39.22
CA ILE A 431 -5.54 -17.67 -39.70
C ILE A 431 -5.47 -16.14 -39.56
N ASP A 432 -6.59 -15.44 -39.88
CA ASP A 432 -6.62 -13.98 -39.84
C ASP A 432 -6.55 -13.38 -38.44
N LEU A 433 -6.86 -14.16 -37.39
CA LEU A 433 -6.67 -13.78 -35.99
C LEU A 433 -5.20 -13.77 -35.55
N ILE A 434 -4.30 -14.42 -36.31
CA ILE A 434 -2.88 -14.51 -35.92
C ILE A 434 -2.21 -13.16 -36.12
N GLY A 435 -1.66 -12.61 -35.02
CA GLY A 435 -1.01 -11.30 -35.04
C GLY A 435 0.43 -11.32 -35.55
N GLU A 436 1.14 -12.46 -35.48
CA GLU A 436 2.53 -12.58 -35.96
C GLU A 436 2.56 -12.76 -37.47
N PRO A 437 3.14 -11.80 -38.26
CA PRO A 437 3.03 -11.78 -39.72
C PRO A 437 3.68 -12.99 -40.41
N PHE A 438 4.84 -13.46 -39.90
CA PHE A 438 5.54 -14.59 -40.49
C PHE A 438 4.74 -15.88 -40.38
N VAL A 439 4.22 -16.18 -39.20
CA VAL A 439 3.38 -17.36 -38.92
C VAL A 439 2.08 -17.29 -39.73
N LYS A 440 1.42 -16.13 -39.72
CA LYS A 440 0.21 -15.89 -40.52
C LYS A 440 0.42 -16.14 -42.00
N ASN A 441 1.51 -15.58 -42.58
CA ASN A 441 1.81 -15.76 -43.98
C ASN A 441 2.18 -17.21 -44.32
N SER A 442 2.91 -17.90 -43.45
CA SER A 442 3.27 -19.30 -43.64
C SER A 442 2.04 -20.21 -43.63
N LEU A 443 1.12 -20.01 -42.68
CA LEU A 443 -0.13 -20.76 -42.63
C LEU A 443 -1.05 -20.44 -43.81
N ASN A 444 -1.13 -19.18 -44.26
CA ASN A 444 -1.86 -18.81 -45.45
C ASN A 444 -1.33 -19.52 -46.71
N LYS A 445 -0.02 -19.56 -46.89
CA LYS A 445 0.62 -20.27 -48.02
C LYS A 445 0.29 -21.75 -47.96
N HIS A 446 0.41 -22.39 -46.79
CA HIS A 446 0.08 -23.80 -46.61
C HIS A 446 -1.39 -24.08 -46.89
N PHE A 447 -2.29 -23.25 -46.38
CA PHE A 447 -3.71 -23.33 -46.62
C PHE A 447 -4.08 -23.19 -48.11
N GLN A 448 -3.45 -22.25 -48.83
CA GLN A 448 -3.69 -22.08 -50.28
C GLN A 448 -3.18 -23.28 -51.12
N VAL A 449 -2.14 -23.95 -50.68
CA VAL A 449 -1.66 -25.17 -51.33
C VAL A 449 -2.71 -26.29 -51.14
N GLN A 450 -3.16 -26.50 -49.92
CA GLN A 450 -4.14 -27.56 -49.65
C GLN A 450 -5.50 -27.30 -50.33
N LEU A 451 -5.95 -26.06 -50.45
CA LEU A 451 -7.18 -25.71 -51.18
C LEU A 451 -7.11 -26.11 -52.65
N LYS A 452 -5.95 -25.90 -53.34
CA LYS A 452 -5.78 -26.25 -54.74
C LYS A 452 -5.80 -27.76 -55.00
N ASP A 453 -5.44 -28.54 -54.00
CA ASP A 453 -5.47 -30.01 -54.11
C ASP A 453 -6.92 -30.56 -54.02
N TYR A 454 -7.89 -29.70 -53.69
CA TYR A 454 -9.33 -30.05 -53.55
C TYR A 454 -10.24 -29.39 -54.61
N GLU A 455 -9.75 -28.42 -55.39
CA GLU A 455 -10.42 -27.91 -56.60
C GLU A 455 -10.08 -28.81 -57.81
#